data_36f6dfc0d2ce55e045e1e7e361249636
#
_entry.id   36f6dfc0d2ce55e045e1e7e361249636
#
_cell.length_a   1.000
_cell.length_b   1.000
_cell.length_c   1.000
_cell.angle_alpha   90.00
_cell.angle_beta   90.00
_cell.angle_gamma   90.00
#
_symmetry.space_group_name_H-M   'P 1'
#
loop_
_entity.id
_entity.type
_entity.pdbx_description
1 polymer ?
#
loop_
_entity_poly.entity_id
_entity_poly.type
_entity_poly.pdbx_seq_one_letter_code
_entity_poly.pdbx_strand_id
1 'polypeptide(L)'
;NISSYIIDMLKEYNIAPKVVFEIVESEGIQDFEYVNNFIDSVKKLGCKIAIDDFGSGYSNFEYLIKLNADYIKIDGSLIKDILLNKNNQEIVITIVDFAKRQGFKTIAEFVSSKEIFDKVKELGLDYAQGYYIHEPKPEILAPIA
;
A
#
# COMPACT_ATOMS: atom_id res chain seq x y z
N ASN A 1 -4.27 -18.72 -17.59
CA ASN A 1 -3.54 -18.14 -16.46
C ASN A 1 -3.99 -16.69 -16.26
N ILE A 2 -4.36 -16.32 -15.03
CA ILE A 2 -4.88 -14.99 -14.72
C ILE A 2 -3.86 -13.87 -14.97
N SER A 3 -2.58 -14.13 -14.72
CA SER A 3 -1.51 -13.15 -14.95
C SER A 3 -1.41 -12.77 -16.42
N SER A 4 -1.46 -13.75 -17.33
CA SER A 4 -1.45 -13.52 -18.76
C SER A 4 -2.67 -12.72 -19.20
N TYR A 5 -3.84 -13.05 -18.68
CA TYR A 5 -5.08 -12.33 -18.96
C TYR A 5 -4.99 -10.86 -18.54
N ILE A 6 -4.52 -10.59 -17.33
CA ILE A 6 -4.34 -9.22 -16.82
C ILE A 6 -3.39 -8.43 -17.70
N ILE A 7 -2.25 -9.01 -18.05
CA ILE A 7 -1.24 -8.36 -18.90
C ILE A 7 -1.83 -8.02 -20.27
N ASP A 8 -2.56 -8.96 -20.89
CA ASP A 8 -3.20 -8.73 -22.18
C ASP A 8 -4.22 -7.60 -22.14
N MET A 9 -5.03 -7.55 -21.06
CA MET A 9 -6.02 -6.48 -20.87
C MET A 9 -5.35 -5.11 -20.68
N LEU A 10 -4.26 -5.05 -19.92
CA LEU A 10 -3.52 -3.80 -19.71
C LEU A 10 -2.95 -3.27 -21.03
N LYS A 11 -2.47 -4.14 -21.88
CA LYS A 11 -1.96 -3.77 -23.21
C LYS A 11 -3.07 -3.32 -24.14
N GLU A 12 -4.18 -4.06 -24.17
CA GLU A 12 -5.32 -3.78 -25.05
C GLU A 12 -5.92 -2.40 -24.76
N TYR A 13 -6.15 -2.08 -23.48
CA TYR A 13 -6.81 -0.83 -23.10
C TYR A 13 -5.84 0.31 -22.81
N ASN A 14 -4.54 0.07 -22.81
CA ASN A 14 -3.49 1.07 -22.57
C ASN A 14 -3.71 1.88 -21.29
N ILE A 15 -4.07 1.19 -20.20
CA ILE A 15 -4.41 1.82 -18.91
C ILE A 15 -3.37 1.59 -17.82
N ALA A 16 -2.30 0.86 -18.10
CA ALA A 16 -1.32 0.45 -17.10
C ALA A 16 -0.82 1.60 -16.19
N PRO A 17 -0.51 2.81 -16.70
CA PRO A 17 -0.05 3.90 -15.84
C PRO A 17 -1.07 4.38 -14.81
N LYS A 18 -2.34 4.00 -14.95
CA LYS A 18 -3.43 4.37 -14.05
C LYS A 18 -3.81 3.25 -13.07
N VAL A 19 -3.11 2.13 -13.12
CA VAL A 19 -3.46 0.92 -12.34
C VAL A 19 -2.43 0.72 -11.23
N VAL A 20 -2.94 0.47 -10.02
CA VAL A 20 -2.16 0.02 -8.86
C VAL A 20 -2.68 -1.35 -8.47
N PHE A 21 -1.79 -2.34 -8.42
CA PHE A 21 -2.13 -3.67 -7.88
C PHE A 21 -1.79 -3.72 -6.40
N GLU A 22 -2.71 -4.21 -5.60
CA GLU A 22 -2.49 -4.44 -4.18
C GLU A 22 -2.21 -5.93 -3.94
N ILE A 23 -1.13 -6.21 -3.21
CA ILE A 23 -0.75 -7.56 -2.79
C ILE A 23 -0.91 -7.62 -1.28
N VAL A 24 -1.74 -8.56 -0.80
CA VAL A 24 -2.02 -8.71 0.62
C VAL A 24 -0.90 -9.49 1.29
N GLU A 25 -0.14 -8.83 2.14
CA GLU A 25 1.01 -9.41 2.85
C GLU A 25 0.57 -10.46 3.87
N SER A 26 -0.56 -10.23 4.55
CA SER A 26 -1.07 -11.11 5.63
C SER A 26 -1.44 -12.52 5.17
N GLU A 27 -1.73 -12.71 3.90
CA GLU A 27 -2.05 -14.04 3.34
C GLU A 27 -0.81 -14.88 3.08
N GLY A 28 0.37 -14.29 3.22
CA GLY A 28 1.64 -14.94 2.93
C GLY A 28 1.88 -15.12 1.44
N ILE A 29 3.13 -14.97 1.03
CA ILE A 29 3.53 -15.17 -0.36
C ILE A 29 4.13 -16.56 -0.46
N GLN A 30 3.33 -17.54 -0.91
CA GLN A 30 3.76 -18.94 -1.01
C GLN A 30 4.69 -19.20 -2.19
N ASP A 31 4.47 -18.50 -3.30
CA ASP A 31 5.33 -18.56 -4.48
C ASP A 31 5.88 -17.17 -4.78
N PHE A 32 6.97 -16.86 -4.13
CA PHE A 32 7.63 -15.57 -4.23
C PHE A 32 8.11 -15.27 -5.66
N GLU A 33 8.68 -16.26 -6.32
CA GLU A 33 9.19 -16.12 -7.69
C GLU A 33 8.07 -15.77 -8.67
N TYR A 34 6.93 -16.47 -8.57
CA TYR A 34 5.77 -16.20 -9.41
C TYR A 34 5.24 -14.76 -9.20
N VAL A 35 5.09 -14.35 -7.93
CA VAL A 35 4.60 -13.02 -7.59
C VAL A 35 5.57 -11.94 -8.09
N ASN A 36 6.86 -12.14 -7.88
CA ASN A 36 7.87 -11.17 -8.31
C ASN A 36 7.92 -11.03 -9.83
N ASN A 37 7.80 -12.14 -10.56
CA ASN A 37 7.72 -12.12 -12.02
C ASN A 37 6.49 -11.37 -12.51
N PHE A 38 5.34 -11.56 -11.86
CA PHE A 38 4.12 -10.80 -12.17
C PHE A 38 4.33 -9.30 -11.93
N ILE A 39 4.89 -8.94 -10.78
CA ILE A 39 5.20 -7.54 -10.43
C ILE A 39 6.08 -6.91 -11.51
N ASP A 40 7.17 -7.56 -11.88
CA ASP A 40 8.08 -7.05 -12.90
C ASP A 40 7.37 -6.85 -14.24
N SER A 41 6.52 -7.79 -14.63
CA SER A 41 5.78 -7.73 -15.89
C SER A 41 4.83 -6.53 -15.94
N VAL A 42 4.05 -6.30 -14.89
CA VAL A 42 3.07 -5.19 -14.86
C VAL A 42 3.76 -3.84 -14.66
N LYS A 43 4.87 -3.80 -13.94
CA LYS A 43 5.66 -2.56 -13.78
C LYS A 43 6.30 -2.11 -15.10
N LYS A 44 6.74 -3.03 -15.92
CA LYS A 44 7.23 -2.69 -17.26
C LYS A 44 6.18 -2.02 -18.14
N LEU A 45 4.90 -2.30 -17.88
CA LEU A 45 3.79 -1.66 -18.57
C LEU A 45 3.41 -0.30 -17.95
N GLY A 46 3.95 0.06 -16.79
CA GLY A 46 3.71 1.32 -16.12
C GLY A 46 2.83 1.23 -14.87
N CYS A 47 2.39 0.03 -14.47
CA CYS A 47 1.60 -0.17 -13.25
C CYS A 47 2.43 0.09 -11.99
N LYS A 48 1.75 0.47 -10.92
CA LYS A 48 2.33 0.58 -9.57
C LYS A 48 1.90 -0.62 -8.71
N ILE A 49 2.68 -0.90 -7.69
CA ILE A 49 2.45 -2.02 -6.77
C ILE A 49 2.38 -1.49 -5.35
N ALA A 50 1.34 -1.87 -4.62
CA ALA A 50 1.19 -1.60 -3.20
C ALA A 50 1.15 -2.91 -2.42
N ILE A 51 1.83 -2.96 -1.28
CA ILE A 51 1.73 -4.07 -0.34
C ILE A 51 0.69 -3.69 0.70
N ASP A 52 -0.39 -4.46 0.78
CA ASP A 52 -1.53 -4.19 1.64
C ASP A 52 -1.42 -4.89 3.00
N ASP A 53 -2.14 -4.37 3.98
CA ASP A 53 -2.25 -4.91 5.35
C ASP A 53 -0.90 -5.10 6.07
N PHE A 54 0.11 -4.29 5.76
CA PHE A 54 1.41 -4.40 6.41
C PHE A 54 1.31 -3.97 7.87
N GLY A 55 1.83 -4.83 8.77
CA GLY A 55 1.78 -4.60 10.20
C GLY A 55 0.61 -5.26 10.92
N SER A 56 -0.27 -5.98 10.21
CA SER A 56 -1.44 -6.64 10.80
C SER A 56 -1.11 -7.90 11.61
N GLY A 57 0.11 -8.42 11.49
CA GLY A 57 0.53 -9.66 12.14
C GLY A 57 2.04 -9.84 12.05
N TYR A 58 2.49 -11.01 11.62
CA TYR A 58 3.91 -11.30 11.45
C TYR A 58 4.40 -10.75 10.10
N SER A 59 4.57 -9.44 10.02
CA SER A 59 5.06 -8.78 8.81
C SER A 59 6.53 -9.11 8.57
N ASN A 60 6.88 -9.39 7.31
CA ASN A 60 8.23 -9.81 6.94
C ASN A 60 8.92 -8.73 6.10
N PHE A 61 9.80 -7.97 6.73
CA PHE A 61 10.59 -6.92 6.07
C PHE A 61 11.51 -7.47 4.97
N GLU A 62 11.99 -8.70 5.11
CA GLU A 62 12.83 -9.33 4.09
C GLU A 62 12.07 -9.48 2.76
N TYR A 63 10.80 -9.84 2.81
CA TYR A 63 9.97 -9.90 1.60
C TYR A 63 9.81 -8.55 0.95
N LEU A 64 9.63 -7.50 1.75
CA LEU A 64 9.51 -6.15 1.21
C LEU A 64 10.76 -5.71 0.44
N ILE A 65 11.94 -6.05 0.95
CA ILE A 65 13.20 -5.72 0.26
C ILE A 65 13.28 -6.42 -1.09
N LYS A 66 12.82 -7.66 -1.16
CA LYS A 66 12.87 -8.49 -2.37
C LYS A 66 11.77 -8.15 -3.38
N LEU A 67 10.64 -7.61 -2.93
CA LEU A 67 9.55 -7.19 -3.80
C LEU A 67 9.83 -5.78 -4.33
N ASN A 68 9.69 -5.60 -5.62
CA ASN A 68 9.86 -4.29 -6.26
C ASN A 68 8.55 -3.49 -6.17
N ALA A 69 8.10 -3.20 -4.94
CA ALA A 69 6.87 -2.44 -4.68
C ALA A 69 7.11 -0.93 -4.69
N ASP A 70 6.05 -0.16 -4.85
CA ASP A 70 6.07 1.29 -4.83
C ASP A 70 5.51 1.85 -3.51
N TYR A 71 4.49 1.18 -2.96
CA TYR A 71 3.76 1.62 -1.77
C TYR A 71 3.67 0.53 -0.72
N ILE A 72 3.69 0.95 0.54
CA ILE A 72 3.34 0.10 1.68
C ILE A 72 2.10 0.71 2.34
N LYS A 73 1.00 -0.05 2.39
CA LYS A 73 -0.22 0.35 3.09
C LYS A 73 -0.15 -0.20 4.52
N ILE A 74 -0.12 0.70 5.48
CA ILE A 74 -0.04 0.33 6.90
C ILE A 74 -1.44 -0.05 7.37
N ASP A 75 -1.55 -1.25 7.96
CA ASP A 75 -2.83 -1.82 8.38
C ASP A 75 -3.61 -0.90 9.29
N GLY A 76 -4.92 -0.85 9.09
CA GLY A 76 -5.81 -0.01 9.86
C GLY A 76 -5.82 -0.32 11.37
N SER A 77 -5.47 -1.54 11.77
CA SER A 77 -5.36 -1.89 13.18
C SER A 77 -4.28 -1.09 13.92
N LEU A 78 -3.24 -0.66 13.21
CA LEU A 78 -2.20 0.21 13.77
C LEU A 78 -2.61 1.68 13.78
N ILE A 79 -3.42 2.10 12.84
CA ILE A 79 -3.82 3.50 12.66
C ILE A 79 -5.02 3.86 13.56
N LYS A 80 -5.93 2.95 13.72
CA LYS A 80 -7.18 3.13 14.47
C LYS A 80 -6.95 3.72 15.89
N ASP A 81 -5.96 3.21 16.61
CA ASP A 81 -5.66 3.63 17.99
C ASP A 81 -4.37 4.46 18.10
N ILE A 82 -3.91 5.05 16.99
CA ILE A 82 -2.60 5.71 16.90
C ILE A 82 -2.45 6.90 17.86
N LEU A 83 -3.55 7.55 18.23
CA LEU A 83 -3.51 8.73 19.07
C LEU A 83 -3.12 8.40 20.53
N LEU A 84 -3.54 7.23 21.03
CA LEU A 84 -3.39 6.85 22.43
C LEU A 84 -2.42 5.68 22.64
N ASN A 85 -2.16 4.89 21.61
CA ASN A 85 -1.32 3.70 21.72
C ASN A 85 0.11 3.99 21.30
N LYS A 86 0.99 4.18 22.28
CA LYS A 86 2.41 4.47 22.03
C LYS A 86 3.13 3.33 21.29
N ASN A 87 2.76 2.07 21.57
CA ASN A 87 3.35 0.93 20.87
C ASN A 87 3.02 0.96 19.39
N ASN A 88 1.78 1.28 19.04
CA ASN A 88 1.40 1.44 17.62
C ASN A 88 2.16 2.58 16.96
N GLN A 89 2.36 3.70 17.67
CA GLN A 89 3.16 4.81 17.16
C GLN A 89 4.60 4.37 16.84
N GLU A 90 5.23 3.61 17.74
CA GLU A 90 6.59 3.10 17.54
C GLU A 90 6.68 2.13 16.36
N ILE A 91 5.70 1.24 16.21
CA ILE A 91 5.63 0.33 15.07
C ILE A 91 5.50 1.11 13.76
N VAL A 92 4.59 2.08 13.72
CA VAL A 92 4.37 2.91 12.53
C VAL A 92 5.65 3.70 12.18
N ILE A 93 6.31 4.31 13.17
CA ILE A 93 7.57 5.03 12.96
C ILE A 93 8.62 4.10 12.35
N THR A 94 8.72 2.87 12.87
CA THR A 94 9.68 1.88 12.37
C THR A 94 9.40 1.53 10.90
N ILE A 95 8.14 1.31 10.56
CA ILE A 95 7.73 1.01 9.18
C ILE A 95 8.04 2.20 8.26
N VAL A 96 7.72 3.42 8.70
CA VAL A 96 7.96 4.65 7.92
C VAL A 96 9.44 4.85 7.67
N ASP A 97 10.29 4.68 8.68
CA ASP A 97 11.74 4.81 8.54
C ASP A 97 12.31 3.77 7.57
N PHE A 98 11.87 2.51 7.71
CA PHE A 98 12.25 1.45 6.78
C PHE A 98 11.84 1.78 5.35
N ALA A 99 10.61 2.20 5.16
CA ALA A 99 10.07 2.56 3.84
C ALA A 99 10.90 3.67 3.18
N LYS A 100 11.24 4.71 3.93
CA LYS A 100 12.07 5.81 3.42
C LYS A 100 13.45 5.35 2.98
N ARG A 101 14.07 4.48 3.76
CA ARG A 101 15.41 3.94 3.43
C ARG A 101 15.38 3.08 2.18
N GLN A 102 14.29 2.35 1.95
CA GLN A 102 14.14 1.45 0.81
C GLN A 102 13.51 2.12 -0.42
N GLY A 103 13.05 3.36 -0.29
CA GLY A 103 12.44 4.09 -1.40
C GLY A 103 10.96 3.80 -1.62
N PHE A 104 10.27 3.20 -0.64
CA PHE A 104 8.82 3.00 -0.68
C PHE A 104 8.11 4.25 -0.17
N LYS A 105 6.90 4.49 -0.71
CA LYS A 105 5.96 5.46 -0.15
C LYS A 105 4.99 4.74 0.80
N THR A 106 4.56 5.43 1.86
CA THR A 106 3.68 4.86 2.87
C THR A 106 2.27 5.44 2.77
N ILE A 107 1.28 4.58 3.01
CA ILE A 107 -0.14 4.94 3.00
C ILE A 107 -0.75 4.49 4.33
N ALA A 108 -1.36 5.40 5.08
CA ALA A 108 -2.12 5.06 6.28
C ALA A 108 -3.55 4.71 5.91
N GLU A 109 -4.03 3.53 6.32
CA GLU A 109 -5.43 3.10 6.13
C GLU A 109 -6.29 3.51 7.33
N PHE A 110 -7.61 3.58 7.13
CA PHE A 110 -8.60 3.87 8.17
C PHE A 110 -8.40 5.20 8.89
N VAL A 111 -7.98 6.22 8.16
CA VAL A 111 -7.93 7.58 8.70
C VAL A 111 -9.35 8.11 8.80
N SER A 112 -9.92 8.08 10.02
CA SER A 112 -11.34 8.34 10.28
C SER A 112 -11.62 9.71 10.90
N SER A 113 -10.59 10.46 11.28
CA SER A 113 -10.74 11.78 11.91
C SER A 113 -9.59 12.71 11.53
N LYS A 114 -9.81 14.01 11.74
CA LYS A 114 -8.78 15.02 11.54
C LYS A 114 -7.58 14.79 12.46
N GLU A 115 -7.84 14.39 13.70
CA GLU A 115 -6.79 14.13 14.71
C GLU A 115 -5.88 12.99 14.27
N ILE A 116 -6.45 11.90 13.75
CA ILE A 116 -5.67 10.78 13.19
C ILE A 116 -4.91 11.24 11.95
N PHE A 117 -5.55 12.00 11.06
CA PHE A 117 -4.90 12.55 9.87
C PHE A 117 -3.68 13.40 10.23
N ASP A 118 -3.82 14.31 11.19
CA ASP A 118 -2.72 15.15 11.64
C ASP A 118 -1.59 14.31 12.26
N LYS A 119 -1.95 13.26 13.00
CA LYS A 119 -0.97 12.36 13.63
C LYS A 119 -0.17 11.55 12.60
N VAL A 120 -0.82 10.95 11.61
CA VAL A 120 -0.11 10.18 10.58
C VAL A 120 0.79 11.09 9.75
N LYS A 121 0.36 12.32 9.50
CA LYS A 121 1.20 13.33 8.85
C LYS A 121 2.44 13.67 9.69
N GLU A 122 2.25 13.89 10.99
CA GLU A 122 3.35 14.13 11.94
C GLU A 122 4.34 12.96 11.96
N LEU A 123 3.86 11.71 11.92
CA LEU A 123 4.69 10.52 11.91
C LEU A 123 5.44 10.29 10.59
N GLY A 124 5.15 11.09 9.58
CA GLY A 124 5.90 11.09 8.32
C GLY A 124 5.34 10.18 7.23
N LEU A 125 4.10 9.73 7.36
CA LEU A 125 3.46 8.98 6.28
C LEU A 125 3.23 9.88 5.06
N ASP A 126 3.32 9.30 3.86
CA ASP A 126 3.23 10.04 2.61
C ASP A 126 1.79 10.28 2.18
N TYR A 127 0.90 9.33 2.44
CA TYR A 127 -0.51 9.37 2.02
C TYR A 127 -1.42 8.87 3.11
N ALA A 128 -2.68 9.25 3.04
CA ALA A 128 -3.72 8.81 3.95
C ALA A 128 -4.98 8.40 3.17
N GLN A 129 -5.64 7.35 3.66
CA GLN A 129 -6.87 6.80 3.11
C GLN A 129 -7.84 6.52 4.24
N GLY A 130 -9.11 6.86 4.07
CA GLY A 130 -10.14 6.60 5.06
C GLY A 130 -11.32 7.56 4.95
N TYR A 131 -12.33 7.34 5.78
CA TYR A 131 -13.59 8.06 5.71
C TYR A 131 -13.47 9.57 6.00
N TYR A 132 -12.46 9.98 6.75
CA TYR A 132 -12.19 11.41 6.96
C TYR A 132 -11.89 12.12 5.63
N ILE A 133 -11.18 11.44 4.73
CA ILE A 133 -10.79 12.02 3.43
C ILE A 133 -11.94 11.84 2.44
N HIS A 134 -12.44 10.62 2.29
CA HIS A 134 -13.56 10.30 1.42
C HIS A 134 -14.10 8.90 1.71
N GLU A 135 -15.43 8.75 1.73
CA GLU A 135 -16.06 7.44 1.78
C GLU A 135 -16.00 6.75 0.41
N PRO A 136 -15.83 5.41 0.38
CA PRO A 136 -15.87 4.68 -0.89
C PRO A 136 -17.20 4.92 -1.63
N LYS A 137 -17.11 5.14 -2.95
CA LYS A 137 -18.26 5.31 -3.83
C LYS A 137 -18.10 4.45 -5.07
N PRO A 138 -19.21 4.03 -5.71
CA PRO A 138 -19.15 3.23 -6.93
C PRO A 138 -18.72 4.02 -8.16
N GLU A 139 -18.76 5.35 -8.09
CA GLU A 139 -18.35 6.21 -9.22
C GLU A 139 -16.86 6.54 -9.13
N ILE A 140 -16.28 6.78 -10.30
CA ILE A 140 -14.93 7.35 -10.38
C ILE A 140 -15.01 8.83 -10.02
N LEU A 141 -14.23 9.25 -9.03
CA LEU A 141 -14.18 10.63 -8.61
C LEU A 141 -13.45 11.48 -9.65
N ALA A 142 -13.96 12.70 -9.88
CA ALA A 142 -13.26 13.67 -10.70
C ALA A 142 -11.94 14.06 -10.01
N PRO A 143 -10.84 14.30 -10.78
CA PRO A 143 -9.61 14.81 -10.20
C PRO A 143 -9.85 16.13 -9.48
N ILE A 144 -9.24 16.29 -8.33
CA ILE A 144 -9.25 17.58 -7.62
C ILE A 144 -8.32 18.52 -8.40
N ALA A 145 -8.89 19.61 -8.87
CA ALA A 145 -8.15 20.58 -9.65
C ALA A 145 -7.14 21.36 -8.77
#